data_8b9e18c3b3e98079c9d98d131b1fb43d
#
_entry.id   8b9e18c3b3e98079c9d98d131b1fb43d
#
_cell.length_a   1.000
_cell.length_b   1.000
_cell.length_c   1.000
_cell.angle_alpha   90.00
_cell.angle_beta   90.00
_cell.angle_gamma   90.00
#
_symmetry.space_group_name_H-M   'P 1'
#
loop_
_entity.id
_entity.type
_entity.pdbx_description
1 polymer ?
#
loop_
_entity_poly.entity_id
_entity_poly.type
_entity_poly.pdbx_seq_one_letter_code
_entity_poly.pdbx_strand_id
1 'polypeptide(L)'
;MYARFHRMQDEIIRAAMPFPQGRFRGRGIVVCAGGPRLFTCAWVGINMLRRVLGCTLPIQVWYLGPEEMDARMVALLGTLDVECVDAYEVRIGPPARKLGGWECKPYAILHSPFQEVILLDADNVPIVEPTFLFESEAYRETGAVFWPDIGRLAPRSTIWAVCRVPYRQEPPFESGQIVIDKARSWKALALTMHLNEHSDFYYQHMNGDKETFHMAWRMLDQPYGMPPYAPRPLPSLQVIHGLCQHDFQSRVVFQHRTGAKWILRGVNCTIPGFEYHDECMGFLGELAYRWDGRIAGGGSRPLPSDTPTTAGRWFRYVRVSSDERPLELLPDHRVGRGGGRCERRWRVVREGGSPRLEIVGDGFVTCRLARHGDGVWRGRWLHFERMPVELTALSADGDAWIGAGGEPPSAPSTGLIRRAILPRRATMGRR
;
A
#
# COMPACT_ATOMS: atom_id res chain seq x y z
N MET A 1 26.60 8.16 -3.58
CA MET A 1 25.58 7.17 -3.19
C MET A 1 24.80 6.62 -4.39
N TYR A 2 24.32 7.42 -5.31
CA TYR A 2 23.50 6.98 -6.46
C TYR A 2 24.25 6.13 -7.49
N ALA A 3 25.57 6.30 -7.64
CA ALA A 3 26.35 5.64 -8.70
C ALA A 3 26.23 4.11 -8.72
N ARG A 4 26.08 3.46 -7.57
CA ARG A 4 25.85 2.02 -7.47
C ARG A 4 24.50 1.64 -8.09
N PHE A 5 23.44 2.32 -7.69
CA PHE A 5 22.08 2.05 -8.17
C PHE A 5 21.94 2.41 -9.65
N HIS A 6 22.59 3.47 -10.11
CA HIS A 6 22.64 3.80 -11.55
C HIS A 6 23.31 2.71 -12.39
N ARG A 7 24.40 2.09 -11.90
CA ARG A 7 24.99 0.95 -12.61
C ARG A 7 24.04 -0.25 -12.68
N MET A 8 23.38 -0.58 -11.57
CA MET A 8 22.39 -1.67 -11.53
C MET A 8 21.20 -1.40 -12.47
N GLN A 9 20.72 -0.16 -12.53
CA GLN A 9 19.70 0.24 -13.51
C GLN A 9 20.22 0.04 -14.93
N ASP A 10 21.45 0.47 -15.24
CA ASP A 10 22.06 0.32 -16.56
C ASP A 10 22.21 -1.15 -16.97
N GLU A 11 22.56 -2.02 -16.02
CA GLU A 11 22.65 -3.46 -16.26
C GLU A 11 21.29 -4.04 -16.67
N ILE A 12 20.21 -3.72 -15.94
CA ILE A 12 18.86 -4.16 -16.28
C ILE A 12 18.39 -3.56 -17.62
N ILE A 13 18.63 -2.26 -17.84
CA ILE A 13 18.21 -1.58 -19.08
C ILE A 13 18.95 -2.14 -20.30
N ARG A 14 20.23 -2.50 -20.17
CA ARG A 14 21.02 -3.07 -21.27
C ARG A 14 20.80 -4.57 -21.44
N ALA A 15 20.37 -5.27 -20.40
CA ALA A 15 20.16 -6.70 -20.46
C ALA A 15 19.16 -7.07 -21.56
N ALA A 16 19.52 -8.05 -22.37
CA ALA A 16 18.56 -8.72 -23.23
C ALA A 16 17.68 -9.58 -22.34
N MET A 17 16.44 -9.16 -22.15
CA MET A 17 15.45 -9.88 -21.33
C MET A 17 14.32 -10.38 -22.24
N PRO A 18 14.53 -11.53 -22.92
CA PRO A 18 13.50 -12.08 -23.77
C PRO A 18 12.28 -12.46 -22.93
N PHE A 19 11.10 -12.16 -23.47
CA PHE A 19 9.86 -12.63 -22.87
C PHE A 19 9.84 -14.17 -22.93
N PRO A 20 9.55 -14.85 -21.80
CA PRO A 20 9.55 -16.32 -21.75
C PRO A 20 8.32 -16.88 -22.49
N GLN A 21 8.50 -17.18 -23.75
CA GLN A 21 7.45 -17.67 -24.65
C GLN A 21 6.77 -18.94 -24.10
N GLY A 22 5.46 -18.98 -24.19
CA GLY A 22 4.64 -20.13 -23.76
C GLY A 22 4.46 -20.30 -22.26
N ARG A 23 5.12 -19.47 -21.43
CA ARG A 23 4.98 -19.49 -19.97
C ARG A 23 3.66 -18.88 -19.49
N PHE A 24 3.20 -17.84 -20.14
CA PHE A 24 1.99 -17.07 -19.75
C PHE A 24 0.91 -17.22 -20.79
N ARG A 25 -0.37 -17.26 -20.35
CA ARG A 25 -1.50 -17.45 -21.27
C ARG A 25 -2.74 -16.71 -20.75
N GLY A 26 -3.53 -16.19 -21.70
CA GLY A 26 -4.85 -15.63 -21.41
C GLY A 26 -4.83 -14.39 -20.54
N ARG A 27 -6.00 -14.07 -20.04
CA ARG A 27 -6.32 -12.86 -19.26
C ARG A 27 -6.70 -13.23 -17.83
N GLY A 28 -6.36 -12.42 -16.86
CA GLY A 28 -6.77 -12.64 -15.49
C GLY A 28 -6.61 -11.42 -14.61
N ILE A 29 -7.19 -11.52 -13.42
CA ILE A 29 -7.12 -10.48 -12.38
C ILE A 29 -6.16 -10.94 -11.29
N VAL A 30 -5.31 -10.03 -10.84
CA VAL A 30 -4.38 -10.23 -9.73
C VAL A 30 -4.71 -9.24 -8.62
N VAL A 31 -4.86 -9.73 -7.39
CA VAL A 31 -5.13 -8.93 -6.20
C VAL A 31 -4.08 -9.26 -5.15
N CYS A 32 -3.42 -8.26 -4.56
CA CYS A 32 -2.53 -8.48 -3.42
C CYS A 32 -3.30 -8.21 -2.12
N ALA A 33 -3.55 -9.28 -1.33
CA ALA A 33 -4.41 -9.19 -0.16
C ALA A 33 -4.01 -10.15 0.97
N GLY A 34 -2.98 -9.79 1.70
CA GLY A 34 -2.58 -10.48 2.92
C GLY A 34 -3.07 -9.81 4.21
N GLY A 35 -3.25 -10.59 5.26
CA GLY A 35 -3.74 -10.14 6.55
C GLY A 35 -5.24 -9.86 6.61
N PRO A 36 -5.84 -9.85 7.80
CA PRO A 36 -7.29 -9.76 7.97
C PRO A 36 -7.93 -8.53 7.32
N ARG A 37 -7.21 -7.42 7.31
CA ARG A 37 -7.73 -6.15 6.78
C ARG A 37 -7.84 -6.15 5.27
N LEU A 38 -6.77 -6.52 4.56
CA LEU A 38 -6.79 -6.53 3.09
C LEU A 38 -7.60 -7.70 2.57
N PHE A 39 -7.59 -8.84 3.25
CA PHE A 39 -8.49 -9.95 2.95
C PHE A 39 -9.97 -9.53 3.02
N THR A 40 -10.37 -8.78 4.08
CA THR A 40 -11.74 -8.24 4.18
C THR A 40 -12.09 -7.34 3.01
N CYS A 41 -11.16 -6.51 2.58
CA CYS A 41 -11.35 -5.64 1.41
C CYS A 41 -11.46 -6.46 0.12
N ALA A 42 -10.55 -7.40 -0.11
CA ALA A 42 -10.55 -8.29 -1.28
C ALA A 42 -11.82 -9.12 -1.37
N TRP A 43 -12.33 -9.64 -0.23
CA TRP A 43 -13.61 -10.34 -0.19
C TRP A 43 -14.74 -9.50 -0.78
N VAL A 44 -14.83 -8.22 -0.40
CA VAL A 44 -15.84 -7.30 -0.95
C VAL A 44 -15.64 -7.07 -2.44
N GLY A 45 -14.43 -6.69 -2.87
CA GLY A 45 -14.13 -6.41 -4.29
C GLY A 45 -14.34 -7.61 -5.20
N ILE A 46 -13.98 -8.82 -4.74
CA ILE A 46 -14.16 -10.06 -5.50
C ILE A 46 -15.64 -10.46 -5.57
N ASN A 47 -16.40 -10.30 -4.49
CA ASN A 47 -17.85 -10.52 -4.54
C ASN A 47 -18.55 -9.54 -5.49
N MET A 48 -18.10 -8.28 -5.52
CA MET A 48 -18.57 -7.32 -6.52
C MET A 48 -18.30 -7.83 -7.94
N LEU A 49 -17.07 -8.24 -8.25
CA LEU A 49 -16.72 -8.80 -9.56
C LEU A 49 -17.57 -10.00 -9.92
N ARG A 50 -17.72 -10.99 -9.04
CA ARG A 50 -18.39 -12.26 -9.32
C ARG A 50 -19.91 -12.14 -9.33
N ARG A 51 -20.49 -11.54 -8.28
CA ARG A 51 -21.93 -11.64 -7.99
C ARG A 51 -22.76 -10.45 -8.48
N VAL A 52 -22.12 -9.28 -8.62
CA VAL A 52 -22.81 -8.07 -9.11
C VAL A 52 -22.46 -7.82 -10.58
N LEU A 53 -21.18 -7.88 -10.92
CA LEU A 53 -20.71 -7.52 -12.26
C LEU A 53 -20.62 -8.71 -13.23
N GLY A 54 -20.73 -9.94 -12.74
CA GLY A 54 -20.69 -11.15 -13.57
C GLY A 54 -19.34 -11.43 -14.24
N CYS A 55 -18.25 -10.91 -13.69
CA CYS A 55 -16.91 -11.10 -14.22
C CYS A 55 -16.49 -12.57 -14.12
N THR A 56 -16.10 -13.17 -15.24
CA THR A 56 -15.68 -14.58 -15.34
C THR A 56 -14.17 -14.77 -15.46
N LEU A 57 -13.39 -13.70 -15.50
CA LEU A 57 -11.93 -13.81 -15.56
C LEU A 57 -11.40 -14.61 -14.37
N PRO A 58 -10.39 -15.48 -14.56
CA PRO A 58 -9.71 -16.11 -13.44
C PRO A 58 -9.08 -15.04 -12.54
N ILE A 59 -9.17 -15.25 -11.22
CA ILE A 59 -8.66 -14.32 -10.20
C ILE A 59 -7.63 -15.04 -9.34
N GLN A 60 -6.47 -14.44 -9.16
CA GLN A 60 -5.50 -14.83 -8.16
C GLN A 60 -5.39 -13.78 -7.04
N VAL A 61 -5.44 -14.26 -5.80
CA VAL A 61 -5.13 -13.46 -4.61
C VAL A 61 -3.75 -13.84 -4.10
N TRP A 62 -2.84 -12.87 -4.10
CA TRP A 62 -1.45 -13.04 -3.68
C TRP A 62 -1.24 -12.52 -2.26
N TYR A 63 -0.48 -13.27 -1.45
CA TYR A 63 -0.18 -12.96 -0.06
C TYR A 63 1.26 -13.38 0.33
N LEU A 64 1.73 -12.98 1.51
CA LEU A 64 3.12 -13.13 1.94
C LEU A 64 3.23 -14.08 3.14
N GLY A 65 3.05 -15.37 2.89
CA GLY A 65 3.24 -16.42 3.87
C GLY A 65 2.04 -16.70 4.78
N PRO A 66 2.14 -17.73 5.60
CA PRO A 66 1.03 -18.23 6.42
C PRO A 66 0.59 -17.27 7.54
N GLU A 67 1.39 -16.25 7.83
CA GLU A 67 1.01 -15.19 8.79
C GLU A 67 0.00 -14.20 8.20
N GLU A 68 -0.18 -14.20 6.88
CA GLU A 68 -1.12 -13.31 6.17
C GLU A 68 -2.38 -14.01 5.68
N MET A 69 -2.34 -15.35 5.49
CA MET A 69 -3.51 -16.11 5.02
C MET A 69 -3.45 -17.56 5.53
N ASP A 70 -4.55 -18.02 6.09
CA ASP A 70 -4.71 -19.39 6.54
C ASP A 70 -5.63 -20.22 5.61
N ALA A 71 -5.73 -21.53 5.88
CA ALA A 71 -6.55 -22.44 5.08
C ALA A 71 -8.05 -22.08 5.07
N ARG A 72 -8.56 -21.43 6.13
CA ARG A 72 -9.96 -20.98 6.21
C ARG A 72 -10.20 -19.79 5.27
N MET A 73 -9.28 -18.83 5.23
CA MET A 73 -9.33 -17.71 4.31
C MET A 73 -9.25 -18.19 2.86
N VAL A 74 -8.34 -19.13 2.57
CA VAL A 74 -8.24 -19.77 1.24
C VAL A 74 -9.55 -20.45 0.86
N ALA A 75 -10.14 -21.24 1.76
CA ALA A 75 -11.41 -21.92 1.50
C ALA A 75 -12.56 -20.94 1.26
N LEU A 76 -12.59 -19.80 1.95
CA LEU A 76 -13.57 -18.74 1.74
C LEU A 76 -13.47 -18.16 0.33
N LEU A 77 -12.28 -17.77 -0.12
CA LEU A 77 -12.06 -17.25 -1.47
C LEU A 77 -12.28 -18.31 -2.55
N GLY A 78 -11.97 -19.56 -2.26
CA GLY A 78 -12.28 -20.69 -3.15
C GLY A 78 -13.76 -20.82 -3.50
N THR A 79 -14.68 -20.39 -2.61
CA THR A 79 -16.12 -20.37 -2.93
C THR A 79 -16.51 -19.35 -4.02
N LEU A 80 -15.59 -18.46 -4.37
CA LEU A 80 -15.74 -17.41 -5.41
C LEU A 80 -14.89 -17.71 -6.66
N ASP A 81 -14.41 -18.94 -6.81
CA ASP A 81 -13.52 -19.36 -7.90
C ASP A 81 -12.25 -18.48 -7.97
N VAL A 82 -11.55 -18.41 -6.84
CA VAL A 82 -10.32 -17.64 -6.66
C VAL A 82 -9.19 -18.55 -6.22
N GLU A 83 -8.07 -18.47 -6.90
CA GLU A 83 -6.82 -19.11 -6.52
C GLU A 83 -6.04 -18.21 -5.56
N CYS A 84 -5.63 -18.74 -4.41
CA CYS A 84 -4.78 -18.04 -3.45
C CYS A 84 -3.33 -18.50 -3.63
N VAL A 85 -2.40 -17.54 -3.76
CA VAL A 85 -0.99 -17.81 -4.08
C VAL A 85 -0.09 -17.21 -3.00
N ASP A 86 0.67 -18.07 -2.31
CA ASP A 86 1.73 -17.61 -1.41
C ASP A 86 2.96 -17.18 -2.24
N ALA A 87 3.24 -15.88 -2.24
CA ALA A 87 4.36 -15.33 -2.98
C ALA A 87 5.73 -15.84 -2.50
N TYR A 88 5.82 -16.33 -1.27
CA TYR A 88 7.06 -16.94 -0.75
C TYR A 88 7.30 -18.36 -1.27
N GLU A 89 6.26 -19.05 -1.74
CA GLU A 89 6.38 -20.38 -2.35
C GLU A 89 6.68 -20.29 -3.86
N VAL A 90 6.27 -19.20 -4.52
CA VAL A 90 6.54 -18.95 -5.95
C VAL A 90 7.96 -18.40 -6.13
N ARG A 91 8.97 -19.18 -5.77
CA ARG A 91 10.38 -18.75 -5.90
C ARG A 91 10.96 -19.12 -7.25
N ILE A 92 11.35 -18.12 -8.02
CA ILE A 92 12.14 -18.26 -9.23
C ILE A 92 13.49 -17.58 -9.00
N GLY A 93 14.49 -18.37 -8.62
CA GLY A 93 15.83 -17.87 -8.31
C GLY A 93 16.06 -17.52 -6.84
N PRO A 94 17.30 -17.16 -6.45
CA PRO A 94 17.58 -16.74 -5.09
C PRO A 94 16.86 -15.41 -4.82
N PRO A 95 16.08 -15.32 -3.75
CA PRO A 95 15.43 -14.06 -3.41
C PRO A 95 16.51 -13.05 -3.01
N ALA A 96 16.50 -11.88 -3.64
CA ALA A 96 17.37 -10.78 -3.25
C ALA A 96 17.05 -10.32 -1.82
N ARG A 97 15.79 -10.41 -1.41
CA ARG A 97 15.31 -10.13 -0.06
C ARG A 97 13.87 -10.64 0.16
N LYS A 98 13.42 -10.61 1.41
CA LYS A 98 12.02 -10.84 1.75
C LYS A 98 11.17 -9.68 1.21
N LEU A 99 10.10 -10.00 0.46
CA LEU A 99 9.16 -9.01 -0.04
C LEU A 99 8.41 -8.34 1.10
N GLY A 100 8.14 -7.06 0.95
CA GLY A 100 7.16 -6.31 1.74
C GLY A 100 5.82 -6.21 1.02
N GLY A 101 4.83 -5.58 1.64
CA GLY A 101 3.46 -5.57 1.14
C GLY A 101 3.31 -4.97 -0.27
N TRP A 102 3.88 -3.80 -0.53
CA TRP A 102 3.75 -3.12 -1.83
C TRP A 102 4.59 -3.78 -2.94
N GLU A 103 5.75 -4.32 -2.59
CA GLU A 103 6.63 -5.03 -3.52
C GLU A 103 5.98 -6.31 -4.08
N CYS A 104 4.95 -6.81 -3.40
CA CYS A 104 4.16 -7.94 -3.85
C CYS A 104 3.42 -7.65 -5.17
N LYS A 105 3.03 -6.41 -5.46
CA LYS A 105 2.26 -6.07 -6.67
C LYS A 105 3.01 -6.37 -7.97
N PRO A 106 4.20 -5.78 -8.24
CA PRO A 106 4.95 -6.13 -9.45
C PRO A 106 5.38 -7.60 -9.45
N TYR A 107 5.66 -8.19 -8.28
CA TYR A 107 5.98 -9.60 -8.16
C TYR A 107 4.82 -10.49 -8.62
N ALA A 108 3.62 -10.23 -8.14
CA ALA A 108 2.41 -10.95 -8.50
C ALA A 108 2.07 -10.80 -9.99
N ILE A 109 2.21 -9.60 -10.56
CA ILE A 109 2.05 -9.40 -12.01
C ILE A 109 3.05 -10.29 -12.77
N LEU A 110 4.33 -10.26 -12.44
CA LEU A 110 5.38 -11.01 -13.13
C LEU A 110 5.16 -12.51 -13.07
N HIS A 111 4.74 -13.03 -11.92
CA HIS A 111 4.71 -14.46 -11.65
C HIS A 111 3.34 -15.12 -11.83
N SER A 112 2.24 -14.36 -11.93
CA SER A 112 0.93 -14.92 -12.29
C SER A 112 0.98 -15.66 -13.63
N PRO A 113 0.14 -16.67 -13.89
CA PRO A 113 0.15 -17.42 -15.13
C PRO A 113 -0.42 -16.65 -16.35
N PHE A 114 -1.06 -15.51 -16.10
CA PHE A 114 -1.73 -14.72 -17.13
C PHE A 114 -0.72 -13.92 -17.97
N GLN A 115 -0.95 -13.83 -19.27
CA GLN A 115 -0.19 -12.95 -20.15
C GLN A 115 -0.69 -11.52 -20.05
N GLU A 116 -2.01 -11.33 -20.02
CA GLU A 116 -2.64 -10.03 -19.86
C GLU A 116 -3.28 -9.94 -18.48
N VAL A 117 -2.90 -8.94 -17.70
CA VAL A 117 -3.22 -8.83 -16.27
C VAL A 117 -3.98 -7.54 -15.99
N ILE A 118 -5.07 -7.64 -15.26
CA ILE A 118 -5.62 -6.53 -14.47
C ILE A 118 -5.14 -6.70 -13.04
N LEU A 119 -4.30 -5.81 -12.55
CA LEU A 119 -4.02 -5.69 -11.12
C LEU A 119 -5.09 -4.83 -10.48
N LEU A 120 -5.60 -5.27 -9.33
CA LEU A 120 -6.48 -4.48 -8.47
C LEU A 120 -5.96 -4.48 -7.04
N ASP A 121 -5.93 -3.31 -6.41
CA ASP A 121 -5.74 -3.25 -4.96
C ASP A 121 -6.93 -3.89 -4.24
N ALA A 122 -6.67 -4.50 -3.11
CA ALA A 122 -7.69 -5.19 -2.32
C ALA A 122 -8.86 -4.28 -1.92
N ASP A 123 -8.61 -2.99 -1.71
CA ASP A 123 -9.58 -1.98 -1.33
C ASP A 123 -10.14 -1.15 -2.51
N ASN A 124 -9.84 -1.59 -3.72
CA ASN A 124 -10.39 -1.02 -4.94
C ASN A 124 -11.63 -1.82 -5.36
N VAL A 125 -12.78 -1.16 -5.41
CA VAL A 125 -14.07 -1.76 -5.75
C VAL A 125 -14.43 -1.42 -7.19
N PRO A 126 -14.39 -2.39 -8.10
CA PRO A 126 -14.93 -2.22 -9.45
C PRO A 126 -16.45 -2.00 -9.41
N ILE A 127 -16.96 -1.11 -10.24
CA ILE A 127 -18.40 -0.85 -10.39
C ILE A 127 -18.88 -1.11 -11.82
N VAL A 128 -17.96 -1.51 -12.69
CA VAL A 128 -18.22 -1.96 -14.05
C VAL A 128 -17.38 -3.22 -14.27
N GLU A 129 -17.88 -4.17 -15.02
CA GLU A 129 -17.16 -5.37 -15.41
C GLU A 129 -15.90 -4.97 -16.20
N PRO A 130 -14.67 -5.29 -15.71
CA PRO A 130 -13.46 -4.63 -16.20
C PRO A 130 -12.85 -5.24 -17.47
N THR A 131 -13.41 -6.32 -18.03
CA THR A 131 -12.83 -7.03 -19.19
C THR A 131 -12.71 -6.13 -20.42
N PHE A 132 -13.60 -5.14 -20.57
CA PHE A 132 -13.57 -4.19 -21.68
C PHE A 132 -12.27 -3.37 -21.74
N LEU A 133 -11.53 -3.28 -20.64
CA LEU A 133 -10.27 -2.53 -20.58
C LEU A 133 -9.22 -3.14 -21.52
N PHE A 134 -9.23 -4.45 -21.72
CA PHE A 134 -8.35 -5.13 -22.68
C PHE A 134 -8.71 -4.82 -24.15
N GLU A 135 -9.92 -4.30 -24.37
CA GLU A 135 -10.41 -3.93 -25.69
C GLU A 135 -10.29 -2.42 -25.97
N SER A 136 -9.88 -1.64 -24.99
CA SER A 136 -9.67 -0.20 -25.16
C SER A 136 -8.56 0.07 -26.20
N GLU A 137 -8.76 1.10 -27.02
CA GLU A 137 -7.80 1.50 -28.05
C GLU A 137 -6.41 1.76 -27.44
N ALA A 138 -6.36 2.51 -26.35
CA ALA A 138 -5.13 2.81 -25.67
C ALA A 138 -4.36 1.57 -25.19
N TYR A 139 -5.08 0.53 -24.70
CA TYR A 139 -4.44 -0.73 -24.35
C TYR A 139 -3.94 -1.50 -25.57
N ARG A 140 -4.75 -1.57 -26.64
CA ARG A 140 -4.33 -2.23 -27.88
C ARG A 140 -3.11 -1.59 -28.51
N GLU A 141 -2.98 -0.27 -28.42
CA GLU A 141 -1.84 0.45 -28.94
C GLU A 141 -0.58 0.27 -28.07
N THR A 142 -0.71 0.38 -26.75
CA THR A 142 0.43 0.50 -25.84
C THR A 142 0.78 -0.78 -25.08
N GLY A 143 -0.19 -1.67 -24.86
CA GLY A 143 -0.06 -2.86 -24.00
C GLY A 143 -0.04 -2.57 -22.50
N ALA A 144 -0.26 -1.32 -22.09
CA ALA A 144 -0.37 -0.95 -20.69
C ALA A 144 -1.31 0.23 -20.48
N VAL A 145 -2.15 0.17 -19.45
CA VAL A 145 -2.98 1.28 -19.01
C VAL A 145 -2.75 1.54 -17.54
N PHE A 146 -2.42 2.78 -17.21
CA PHE A 146 -2.32 3.32 -15.87
C PHE A 146 -3.34 4.42 -15.67
N TRP A 147 -3.64 4.72 -14.42
CA TRP A 147 -4.54 5.81 -14.05
C TRP A 147 -3.78 6.95 -13.40
N PRO A 148 -4.27 8.19 -13.54
CA PRO A 148 -3.67 9.33 -12.85
C PRO A 148 -3.94 9.25 -11.35
N ASP A 149 -2.94 9.60 -10.54
CA ASP A 149 -3.10 9.79 -9.09
C ASP A 149 -3.49 11.23 -8.76
N ILE A 150 -3.94 11.45 -7.52
CA ILE A 150 -4.10 12.78 -6.95
C ILE A 150 -2.72 13.38 -6.69
N GLY A 151 -2.53 14.60 -7.14
CA GLY A 151 -1.29 15.34 -6.89
C GLY A 151 -0.33 15.34 -8.06
N ARG A 152 0.90 15.75 -7.78
CA ARG A 152 1.98 15.89 -8.77
C ARG A 152 3.32 15.63 -8.12
N LEU A 153 4.21 14.99 -8.83
CA LEU A 153 5.61 14.91 -8.43
C LEU A 153 6.25 16.29 -8.56
N ALA A 154 6.85 16.76 -7.48
CA ALA A 154 7.47 18.09 -7.48
C ALA A 154 8.66 18.16 -8.45
N PRO A 155 8.88 19.28 -9.19
CA PRO A 155 10.02 19.43 -10.09
C PRO A 155 11.38 19.21 -9.41
N ARG A 156 11.46 19.51 -8.11
CA ARG A 156 12.68 19.35 -7.29
C ARG A 156 12.76 18.00 -6.55
N SER A 157 11.86 17.06 -6.85
CA SER A 157 11.92 15.72 -6.25
C SER A 157 13.23 15.02 -6.61
N THR A 158 13.83 14.34 -5.66
CA THR A 158 15.04 13.54 -5.88
C THR A 158 14.81 12.34 -6.81
N ILE A 159 13.55 11.95 -7.01
CA ILE A 159 13.16 10.83 -7.89
C ILE A 159 13.73 10.99 -9.31
N TRP A 160 13.74 12.23 -9.84
CA TRP A 160 14.24 12.53 -11.18
C TRP A 160 15.72 12.21 -11.33
N ALA A 161 16.53 12.60 -10.34
CA ALA A 161 17.95 12.32 -10.32
C ALA A 161 18.25 10.83 -10.07
N VAL A 162 17.48 10.20 -9.17
CA VAL A 162 17.63 8.78 -8.83
C VAL A 162 17.32 7.89 -10.03
N CYS A 163 16.30 8.24 -10.81
CA CYS A 163 15.90 7.47 -12.00
C CYS A 163 16.51 8.01 -13.30
N ARG A 164 17.26 9.13 -13.26
CA ARG A 164 17.90 9.77 -14.43
C ARG A 164 16.91 10.08 -15.55
N VAL A 165 15.71 10.48 -15.19
CA VAL A 165 14.68 10.93 -16.14
C VAL A 165 14.43 12.42 -15.97
N PRO A 166 14.21 13.18 -17.07
CA PRO A 166 13.87 14.58 -16.96
C PRO A 166 12.51 14.76 -16.31
N TYR A 167 12.36 15.86 -15.54
CA TYR A 167 11.05 16.24 -15.05
C TYR A 167 10.06 16.43 -16.22
N ARG A 168 8.86 15.90 -16.03
CA ARG A 168 7.74 16.11 -16.94
C ARG A 168 6.52 16.51 -16.11
N GLN A 169 5.78 17.51 -16.58
CA GLN A 169 4.54 17.93 -15.92
C GLN A 169 3.41 16.99 -16.31
N GLU A 170 3.36 15.85 -15.65
CA GLU A 170 2.35 14.81 -15.85
C GLU A 170 1.83 14.33 -14.49
N PRO A 171 0.63 13.74 -14.41
CA PRO A 171 0.18 13.08 -13.18
C PRO A 171 1.06 11.86 -12.89
N PRO A 172 1.37 11.58 -11.61
CA PRO A 172 1.96 10.30 -11.24
C PRO A 172 0.96 9.17 -11.47
N PHE A 173 1.47 7.93 -11.54
CA PHE A 173 0.60 6.77 -11.67
C PHE A 173 -0.08 6.44 -10.34
N GLU A 174 -1.36 6.06 -10.41
CA GLU A 174 -2.06 5.34 -9.35
C GLU A 174 -1.94 3.84 -9.62
N SER A 175 -1.55 3.06 -8.62
CA SER A 175 -1.38 1.61 -8.74
C SER A 175 -2.51 0.79 -8.12
N GLY A 176 -3.61 1.43 -7.78
CA GLY A 176 -4.83 0.74 -7.30
C GLY A 176 -5.51 -0.09 -8.37
N GLN A 177 -5.26 0.22 -9.64
CA GLN A 177 -5.62 -0.58 -10.80
C GLN A 177 -4.59 -0.36 -11.91
N ILE A 178 -4.21 -1.43 -12.59
CA ILE A 178 -3.25 -1.43 -13.70
C ILE A 178 -3.70 -2.50 -14.70
N VAL A 179 -3.61 -2.23 -16.00
CA VAL A 179 -3.81 -3.24 -17.05
C VAL A 179 -2.52 -3.38 -17.84
N ILE A 180 -1.99 -4.60 -17.96
CA ILE A 180 -0.68 -4.86 -18.58
C ILE A 180 -0.71 -6.12 -19.43
N ASP A 181 -0.20 -6.01 -20.66
CA ASP A 181 0.30 -7.12 -21.46
C ASP A 181 1.78 -7.36 -21.11
N LYS A 182 2.08 -8.49 -20.48
CA LYS A 182 3.43 -8.83 -20.08
C LYS A 182 4.38 -8.97 -21.25
N ALA A 183 3.93 -9.50 -22.39
CA ALA A 183 4.80 -9.69 -23.55
C ALA A 183 5.32 -8.35 -24.06
N ARG A 184 4.47 -7.34 -24.08
CA ARG A 184 4.81 -5.99 -24.54
C ARG A 184 5.54 -5.17 -23.47
N SER A 185 5.31 -5.47 -22.19
CA SER A 185 5.84 -4.68 -21.06
C SER A 185 6.92 -5.41 -20.25
N TRP A 186 7.44 -6.53 -20.74
CA TRP A 186 8.30 -7.44 -19.95
C TRP A 186 9.50 -6.74 -19.32
N LYS A 187 10.21 -5.95 -20.11
CA LYS A 187 11.39 -5.22 -19.63
C LYS A 187 11.04 -4.13 -18.62
N ALA A 188 9.94 -3.42 -18.85
CA ALA A 188 9.48 -2.39 -17.92
C ALA A 188 9.02 -3.02 -16.58
N LEU A 189 8.33 -4.15 -16.61
CA LEU A 189 7.98 -4.91 -15.42
C LEU A 189 9.21 -5.43 -14.67
N ALA A 190 10.22 -5.94 -15.38
CA ALA A 190 11.47 -6.39 -14.76
C ALA A 190 12.21 -5.22 -14.09
N LEU A 191 12.25 -4.06 -14.73
CA LEU A 191 12.82 -2.85 -14.12
C LEU A 191 12.01 -2.38 -12.92
N THR A 192 10.67 -2.40 -13.01
CA THR A 192 9.79 -2.11 -11.87
C THR A 192 10.09 -3.05 -10.70
N MET A 193 10.22 -4.35 -10.96
CA MET A 193 10.57 -5.32 -9.91
C MET A 193 11.94 -5.04 -9.31
N HIS A 194 12.93 -4.71 -10.12
CA HIS A 194 14.28 -4.32 -9.65
C HIS A 194 14.22 -3.11 -8.69
N LEU A 195 13.43 -2.09 -9.03
CA LEU A 195 13.23 -0.93 -8.13
C LEU A 195 12.59 -1.36 -6.80
N ASN A 196 11.66 -2.31 -6.84
CA ASN A 196 11.01 -2.86 -5.64
C ASN A 196 11.92 -3.80 -4.84
N GLU A 197 12.77 -4.59 -5.47
CA GLU A 197 13.79 -5.40 -4.77
C GLU A 197 14.78 -4.55 -3.98
N HIS A 198 14.96 -3.30 -4.38
CA HIS A 198 15.78 -2.30 -3.70
C HIS A 198 14.94 -1.20 -3.06
N SER A 199 13.73 -1.52 -2.59
CA SER A 199 12.80 -0.57 -1.97
C SER A 199 13.37 0.13 -0.73
N ASP A 200 14.29 -0.49 0.01
CA ASP A 200 15.05 0.13 1.10
C ASP A 200 15.82 1.39 0.65
N PHE A 201 16.20 1.46 -0.62
CA PHE A 201 16.78 2.66 -1.22
C PHE A 201 15.71 3.49 -1.94
N TYR A 202 14.99 2.90 -2.90
CA TYR A 202 14.10 3.68 -3.78
C TYR A 202 12.93 4.32 -3.04
N TYR A 203 12.34 3.64 -2.06
CA TYR A 203 11.22 4.20 -1.26
C TYR A 203 11.64 5.35 -0.32
N GLN A 204 12.94 5.71 -0.30
CA GLN A 204 13.38 6.97 0.29
C GLN A 204 13.11 8.18 -0.61
N HIS A 205 12.88 7.93 -1.89
CA HIS A 205 12.70 8.92 -2.93
C HIS A 205 11.34 8.82 -3.62
N MET A 206 10.57 7.76 -3.30
CA MET A 206 9.30 7.38 -3.91
C MET A 206 8.27 7.03 -2.83
N ASN A 207 6.98 7.24 -3.11
CA ASN A 207 5.88 6.87 -2.22
C ASN A 207 5.37 5.43 -2.49
N GLY A 208 6.28 4.46 -2.51
CA GLY A 208 5.93 3.06 -2.69
C GLY A 208 5.99 2.59 -4.14
N ASP A 209 5.20 1.56 -4.44
CA ASP A 209 5.23 0.84 -5.72
C ASP A 209 4.77 1.67 -6.93
N LYS A 210 3.80 2.54 -6.75
CA LYS A 210 3.20 3.31 -7.86
C LYS A 210 4.22 4.12 -8.65
N GLU A 211 5.13 4.80 -7.97
CA GLU A 211 6.18 5.55 -8.65
C GLU A 211 7.26 4.64 -9.24
N THR A 212 7.41 3.40 -8.76
CA THR A 212 8.35 2.46 -9.40
C THR A 212 7.86 2.03 -10.78
N PHE A 213 6.55 1.81 -10.95
CA PHE A 213 5.95 1.61 -12.28
C PHE A 213 6.16 2.84 -13.15
N HIS A 214 5.79 4.02 -12.66
CA HIS A 214 5.92 5.27 -13.41
C HIS A 214 7.36 5.49 -13.88
N MET A 215 8.34 5.37 -12.97
CA MET A 215 9.74 5.60 -13.32
C MET A 215 10.30 4.52 -14.25
N ALA A 216 9.92 3.26 -14.10
CA ALA A 216 10.38 2.21 -15.00
C ALA A 216 9.91 2.44 -16.44
N TRP A 217 8.65 2.85 -16.64
CA TRP A 217 8.13 3.24 -17.96
C TRP A 217 8.86 4.45 -18.51
N ARG A 218 9.12 5.46 -17.68
CA ARG A 218 9.86 6.66 -18.06
C ARG A 218 11.32 6.39 -18.42
N MET A 219 12.01 5.52 -17.69
CA MET A 219 13.41 5.15 -17.94
C MET A 219 13.60 4.40 -19.26
N LEU A 220 12.57 3.69 -19.72
CA LEU A 220 12.58 2.92 -20.95
C LEU A 220 11.88 3.61 -22.12
N ASP A 221 11.32 4.81 -21.87
CA ASP A 221 10.43 5.50 -22.82
C ASP A 221 9.33 4.57 -23.37
N GLN A 222 8.82 3.70 -22.48
CA GLN A 222 7.80 2.71 -22.79
C GLN A 222 6.43 3.40 -22.93
N PRO A 223 5.70 3.20 -24.05
CA PRO A 223 4.36 3.77 -24.19
C PRO A 223 3.36 3.16 -23.22
N TYR A 224 2.36 3.95 -22.84
CA TYR A 224 1.23 3.54 -22.02
C TYR A 224 0.00 4.39 -22.31
N GLY A 225 -1.19 3.82 -22.07
CA GLY A 225 -2.45 4.56 -22.06
C GLY A 225 -2.72 5.12 -20.66
N MET A 226 -3.35 6.30 -20.62
CA MET A 226 -3.86 6.89 -19.38
C MET A 226 -5.15 7.65 -19.67
N PRO A 227 -6.27 7.33 -18.98
CA PRO A 227 -7.48 8.12 -19.10
C PRO A 227 -7.20 9.60 -18.77
N PRO A 228 -7.72 10.54 -19.57
CA PRO A 228 -7.38 11.96 -19.40
C PRO A 228 -8.12 12.66 -18.25
N TYR A 229 -8.85 11.88 -17.45
CA TYR A 229 -9.68 12.40 -16.37
C TYR A 229 -8.97 12.25 -15.03
N ALA A 230 -8.86 13.37 -14.29
CA ALA A 230 -8.34 13.35 -12.94
C ALA A 230 -9.23 12.46 -12.03
N PRO A 231 -8.65 11.79 -11.03
CA PRO A 231 -9.44 11.02 -10.08
C PRO A 231 -10.40 11.93 -9.33
N ARG A 232 -11.66 11.50 -9.20
CA ARG A 232 -12.67 12.25 -8.44
C ARG A 232 -12.59 11.82 -6.97
N PRO A 233 -12.29 12.74 -6.04
CA PRO A 233 -12.30 12.41 -4.61
C PRO A 233 -13.68 11.97 -4.14
N LEU A 234 -13.71 10.97 -3.27
CA LEU A 234 -14.87 10.58 -2.50
C LEU A 234 -14.74 11.19 -1.09
N PRO A 235 -15.38 12.32 -0.82
CA PRO A 235 -15.18 13.06 0.41
C PRO A 235 -15.97 12.46 1.57
N SER A 236 -15.43 12.59 2.77
CA SER A 236 -16.24 12.76 3.98
C SER A 236 -16.09 14.19 4.47
N LEU A 237 -16.72 14.49 5.61
CA LEU A 237 -16.82 15.87 6.13
C LEU A 237 -15.48 16.62 6.25
N GLN A 238 -14.34 15.94 6.30
CA GLN A 238 -13.03 16.60 6.44
C GLN A 238 -11.85 15.89 5.73
N VAL A 239 -12.03 14.69 5.16
CA VAL A 239 -10.95 13.84 4.64
C VAL A 239 -11.36 13.19 3.32
N ILE A 240 -10.41 12.97 2.43
CA ILE A 240 -10.60 12.12 1.25
C ILE A 240 -10.61 10.66 1.73
N HIS A 241 -11.76 10.00 1.62
CA HIS A 241 -11.90 8.59 2.01
C HIS A 241 -11.64 7.60 0.88
N GLY A 242 -11.71 8.06 -0.35
CA GLY A 242 -11.48 7.25 -1.52
C GLY A 242 -11.41 8.08 -2.79
N LEU A 243 -11.21 7.39 -3.88
CA LEU A 243 -11.06 7.95 -5.22
C LEU A 243 -11.97 7.21 -6.19
N CYS A 244 -12.66 7.93 -7.07
CA CYS A 244 -13.23 7.35 -8.26
C CYS A 244 -12.26 7.51 -9.43
N GLN A 245 -12.06 6.44 -10.18
CA GLN A 245 -11.24 6.42 -11.38
C GLN A 245 -12.13 6.16 -12.60
N HIS A 246 -11.84 6.88 -13.68
CA HIS A 246 -12.64 6.89 -14.90
C HIS A 246 -11.98 6.08 -16.01
N ASP A 247 -12.77 5.58 -16.94
CA ASP A 247 -12.27 5.09 -18.22
C ASP A 247 -11.99 6.23 -19.22
N PHE A 248 -11.63 5.88 -20.45
CA PHE A 248 -11.34 6.83 -21.52
C PHE A 248 -12.59 7.60 -22.01
N GLN A 249 -13.81 7.19 -21.62
CA GLN A 249 -15.10 7.84 -21.93
C GLN A 249 -15.67 8.61 -20.73
N SER A 250 -14.86 8.87 -19.67
CA SER A 250 -15.31 9.55 -18.45
C SER A 250 -16.30 8.78 -17.58
N ARG A 251 -16.53 7.49 -17.85
CA ARG A 251 -17.35 6.65 -16.99
C ARG A 251 -16.52 6.23 -15.76
N VAL A 252 -17.09 6.33 -14.57
CA VAL A 252 -16.46 5.78 -13.36
C VAL A 252 -16.43 4.26 -13.46
N VAL A 253 -15.26 3.66 -13.27
CA VAL A 253 -15.04 2.21 -13.34
C VAL A 253 -14.62 1.63 -12.01
N PHE A 254 -13.86 2.40 -11.23
CA PHE A 254 -13.32 1.95 -9.95
C PHE A 254 -13.59 2.97 -8.85
N GLN A 255 -13.82 2.45 -7.65
CA GLN A 255 -13.99 3.22 -6.42
C GLN A 255 -13.00 2.71 -5.36
N HIS A 256 -11.86 3.35 -5.26
CA HIS A 256 -10.76 2.95 -4.41
C HIS A 256 -10.91 3.53 -3.00
N ARG A 257 -11.16 2.71 -2.00
CA ARG A 257 -11.36 3.12 -0.58
C ARG A 257 -10.03 3.34 0.15
N THR A 258 -9.19 4.21 -0.33
CA THR A 258 -7.82 4.42 0.14
C THR A 258 -7.71 4.71 1.64
N GLY A 259 -8.55 5.63 2.15
CA GLY A 259 -8.57 6.07 3.54
C GLY A 259 -9.64 5.41 4.41
N ALA A 260 -10.68 4.83 3.82
CA ALA A 260 -11.82 4.23 4.51
C ALA A 260 -11.98 2.75 4.14
N LYS A 261 -10.92 1.96 4.32
CA LYS A 261 -10.91 0.52 4.03
C LYS A 261 -12.01 -0.20 4.80
N TRP A 262 -12.55 -1.24 4.22
CA TRP A 262 -13.58 -2.06 4.85
C TRP A 262 -13.09 -2.69 6.16
N ILE A 263 -13.95 -2.67 7.16
CA ILE A 263 -13.70 -3.23 8.49
C ILE A 263 -14.70 -4.35 8.71
N LEU A 264 -14.23 -5.56 8.99
CA LEU A 264 -15.07 -6.75 9.18
C LEU A 264 -16.05 -6.58 10.36
N ARG A 265 -15.55 -6.06 11.48
CA ARG A 265 -16.34 -5.81 12.70
C ARG A 265 -16.11 -4.38 13.14
N GLY A 266 -17.07 -3.52 12.94
CA GLY A 266 -16.99 -2.11 13.25
C GLY A 266 -17.89 -1.27 12.34
N VAL A 267 -17.77 0.04 12.48
CA VAL A 267 -18.55 0.98 11.65
C VAL A 267 -17.85 1.21 10.32
N ASN A 268 -18.54 0.86 9.25
CA ASN A 268 -18.15 1.23 7.89
C ASN A 268 -18.93 2.46 7.48
N CYS A 269 -18.25 3.58 7.31
CA CYS A 269 -18.91 4.83 6.93
C CYS A 269 -19.50 4.74 5.52
N THR A 270 -20.71 5.25 5.36
CA THR A 270 -21.26 5.57 4.04
C THR A 270 -20.50 6.77 3.48
N ILE A 271 -19.95 6.61 2.28
CA ILE A 271 -19.22 7.68 1.60
C ILE A 271 -20.13 8.27 0.52
N PRO A 272 -20.44 9.58 0.57
CA PRO A 272 -21.26 10.20 -0.47
C PRO A 272 -20.70 9.96 -1.87
N GLY A 273 -21.54 9.47 -2.78
CA GLY A 273 -21.16 9.17 -4.15
C GLY A 273 -20.39 7.84 -4.35
N PHE A 274 -20.30 7.02 -3.31
CA PHE A 274 -19.87 5.62 -3.43
C PHE A 274 -21.07 4.76 -3.83
N GLU A 275 -20.91 4.03 -4.92
CA GLU A 275 -21.95 3.14 -5.46
C GLU A 275 -21.85 1.73 -4.87
N TYR A 276 -22.96 0.99 -4.84
CA TYR A 276 -23.04 -0.38 -4.33
C TYR A 276 -22.65 -0.55 -2.86
N HIS A 277 -22.87 0.50 -2.04
CA HIS A 277 -22.52 0.45 -0.62
C HIS A 277 -23.24 -0.68 0.11
N ASP A 278 -24.53 -0.87 -0.17
CA ASP A 278 -25.39 -1.85 0.51
C ASP A 278 -25.01 -3.28 0.13
N GLU A 279 -24.70 -3.54 -1.13
CA GLU A 279 -24.16 -4.81 -1.59
C GLU A 279 -22.84 -5.14 -0.90
N CYS A 280 -21.92 -4.17 -0.84
CA CYS A 280 -20.66 -4.32 -0.15
C CYS A 280 -20.86 -4.63 1.34
N MET A 281 -21.81 -3.96 2.01
CA MET A 281 -22.17 -4.24 3.40
C MET A 281 -22.79 -5.63 3.57
N GLY A 282 -23.59 -6.09 2.61
CA GLY A 282 -24.10 -7.46 2.57
C GLY A 282 -23.00 -8.49 2.53
N PHE A 283 -21.99 -8.30 1.69
CA PHE A 283 -20.82 -9.19 1.59
C PHE A 283 -19.96 -9.17 2.86
N LEU A 284 -19.83 -8.03 3.51
CA LEU A 284 -19.19 -7.94 4.83
C LEU A 284 -19.95 -8.69 5.91
N GLY A 285 -21.28 -8.63 5.90
CA GLY A 285 -22.14 -9.38 6.79
C GLY A 285 -21.97 -10.89 6.62
N GLU A 286 -21.94 -11.39 5.37
CA GLU A 286 -21.65 -12.79 5.06
C GLU A 286 -20.28 -13.21 5.59
N LEU A 287 -19.24 -12.40 5.35
CA LEU A 287 -17.90 -12.68 5.83
C LEU A 287 -17.86 -12.74 7.37
N ALA A 288 -18.48 -11.77 8.04
CA ALA A 288 -18.51 -11.69 9.50
C ALA A 288 -19.25 -12.87 10.15
N TYR A 289 -20.22 -13.47 9.45
CA TYR A 289 -20.88 -14.71 9.86
C TYR A 289 -19.97 -15.93 9.70
N ARG A 290 -19.20 -16.00 8.61
CA ARG A 290 -18.37 -17.15 8.25
C ARG A 290 -16.97 -17.14 8.84
N TRP A 291 -16.47 -15.96 9.27
CA TRP A 291 -15.09 -15.76 9.73
C TRP A 291 -15.03 -14.73 10.87
N ASP A 292 -14.20 -15.03 11.85
CA ASP A 292 -14.04 -14.18 13.05
C ASP A 292 -13.02 -13.04 12.87
N GLY A 293 -12.36 -12.95 11.72
CA GLY A 293 -11.35 -11.93 11.43
C GLY A 293 -9.95 -12.27 11.96
N ARG A 294 -9.73 -13.54 12.31
CA ARG A 294 -8.45 -14.03 12.83
C ARG A 294 -7.84 -15.05 11.89
N ILE A 295 -6.52 -15.08 11.84
CA ILE A 295 -5.75 -16.10 11.12
C ILE A 295 -5.47 -17.24 12.09
N ALA A 296 -5.88 -18.47 11.74
CA ALA A 296 -5.61 -19.66 12.52
C ALA A 296 -4.09 -19.97 12.49
N GLY A 297 -3.46 -20.13 13.65
CA GLY A 297 -2.01 -20.29 13.74
C GLY A 297 -1.23 -18.97 13.84
N GLY A 298 -1.88 -17.84 13.66
CA GLY A 298 -1.36 -16.51 14.00
C GLY A 298 -1.33 -16.27 15.52
N GLY A 299 -1.25 -17.34 16.30
CA GLY A 299 -0.86 -17.27 17.69
C GLY A 299 0.52 -16.67 17.74
N SER A 300 0.65 -15.56 18.47
CA SER A 300 1.93 -14.99 18.84
C SER A 300 2.90 -16.14 19.14
N ARG A 301 3.87 -16.35 18.22
CA ARG A 301 5.00 -17.23 18.49
C ARG A 301 5.50 -16.84 19.88
N PRO A 302 5.60 -17.76 20.84
CA PRO A 302 6.12 -17.41 22.15
C PRO A 302 7.44 -16.69 21.91
N LEU A 303 7.49 -15.42 22.34
CA LEU A 303 8.73 -14.66 22.26
C LEU A 303 9.77 -15.47 23.08
N PRO A 304 11.01 -15.60 22.58
CA PRO A 304 12.09 -16.15 23.38
C PRO A 304 12.08 -15.47 24.75
N SER A 305 12.39 -16.21 25.81
CA SER A 305 12.40 -15.75 27.21
C SER A 305 13.27 -14.51 27.50
N ASP A 306 13.97 -14.03 26.52
CA ASP A 306 14.80 -12.80 26.56
C ASP A 306 14.03 -11.54 26.16
N THR A 307 12.70 -11.46 26.36
CA THR A 307 11.94 -10.25 26.12
C THR A 307 12.51 -9.14 27.00
N PRO A 308 13.09 -8.08 26.40
CA PRO A 308 13.54 -6.96 27.22
C PRO A 308 12.37 -6.43 28.04
N THR A 309 12.63 -5.98 29.24
CA THR A 309 11.68 -5.39 30.21
C THR A 309 10.94 -4.14 29.67
N THR A 310 10.34 -4.22 28.49
CA THR A 310 9.70 -3.10 27.79
C THR A 310 8.19 -3.12 27.90
N ALA A 311 7.58 -4.28 28.21
CA ALA A 311 6.13 -4.43 28.26
C ALA A 311 5.53 -3.76 29.52
N GLY A 312 4.46 -3.00 29.33
CA GLY A 312 3.76 -2.32 30.41
C GLY A 312 4.49 -1.08 30.94
N ARG A 313 5.33 -0.44 30.12
CA ARG A 313 6.09 0.73 30.50
C ARG A 313 5.76 1.95 29.66
N TRP A 314 5.92 3.11 30.29
CA TRP A 314 5.84 4.41 29.66
C TRP A 314 7.19 4.85 29.12
N PHE A 315 7.16 5.45 27.93
CA PHE A 315 8.32 6.01 27.25
C PHE A 315 8.06 7.45 26.84
N ARG A 316 9.07 8.28 26.94
CA ARG A 316 9.15 9.54 26.22
C ARG A 316 9.48 9.20 24.78
N TYR A 317 8.54 9.43 23.89
CA TYR A 317 8.64 9.22 22.46
C TYR A 317 8.88 10.54 21.76
N VAL A 318 10.00 10.63 21.04
CA VAL A 318 10.40 11.85 20.33
C VAL A 318 10.58 11.51 18.85
N ARG A 319 9.86 12.18 17.97
CA ARG A 319 10.17 12.27 16.55
C ARG A 319 10.83 13.61 16.30
N VAL A 320 12.12 13.59 16.03
CA VAL A 320 12.92 14.82 15.92
C VAL A 320 12.33 15.76 14.88
N SER A 321 12.12 17.01 15.26
CA SER A 321 11.48 18.07 14.45
C SER A 321 10.00 17.87 14.14
N SER A 322 9.31 16.95 14.81
CA SER A 322 7.87 16.69 14.59
C SER A 322 7.06 16.76 15.88
N ASP A 323 7.21 15.80 16.76
CA ASP A 323 6.46 15.75 18.02
C ASP A 323 7.22 15.05 19.14
N GLU A 324 6.82 15.36 20.35
CA GLU A 324 7.26 14.71 21.57
C GLU A 324 6.05 14.41 22.44
N ARG A 325 5.93 13.16 22.91
CA ARG A 325 4.81 12.73 23.75
C ARG A 325 5.13 11.50 24.58
N PRO A 326 4.37 11.24 25.64
CA PRO A 326 4.41 9.94 26.30
C PRO A 326 3.80 8.87 25.40
N LEU A 327 4.41 7.69 25.39
CA LEU A 327 3.94 6.51 24.65
C LEU A 327 3.92 5.30 25.59
N GLU A 328 2.78 4.64 25.67
CA GLU A 328 2.60 3.44 26.48
C GLU A 328 2.76 2.18 25.64
N LEU A 329 3.65 1.28 26.04
CA LEU A 329 3.79 -0.05 25.46
C LEU A 329 3.17 -1.09 26.41
N LEU A 330 2.04 -1.67 26.00
CA LEU A 330 1.27 -2.62 26.81
C LEU A 330 1.85 -4.04 26.75
N PRO A 331 1.66 -4.88 27.78
CA PRO A 331 2.17 -6.25 27.80
C PRO A 331 1.62 -7.16 26.71
N ASP A 332 0.46 -6.85 26.17
CA ASP A 332 -0.20 -7.57 25.09
C ASP A 332 0.26 -7.11 23.69
N HIS A 333 1.42 -6.46 23.62
CA HIS A 333 2.01 -5.94 22.40
C HIS A 333 1.20 -4.84 21.68
N ARG A 334 0.19 -4.29 22.31
CA ARG A 334 -0.49 -3.08 21.82
C ARG A 334 0.27 -1.83 22.27
N VAL A 335 0.19 -0.80 21.45
CA VAL A 335 0.52 0.56 21.87
C VAL A 335 -0.72 1.15 22.53
N GLY A 336 -0.57 1.62 23.76
CA GLY A 336 -1.64 2.21 24.57
C GLY A 336 -1.75 3.72 24.34
N ARG A 337 -1.82 4.48 25.45
CA ARG A 337 -1.92 5.94 25.38
C ARG A 337 -0.73 6.55 24.64
N GLY A 338 -0.97 7.65 23.95
CA GLY A 338 0.05 8.34 23.15
C GLY A 338 0.29 7.73 21.77
N GLY A 339 -0.28 6.56 21.45
CA GLY A 339 -0.19 5.96 20.11
C GLY A 339 -1.03 6.70 19.07
N GLY A 340 -0.45 6.96 17.91
CA GLY A 340 -1.14 7.50 16.74
C GLY A 340 -1.80 6.41 15.88
N ARG A 341 -2.41 6.85 14.75
CA ARG A 341 -3.03 5.91 13.80
C ARG A 341 -2.03 4.91 13.19
N CYS A 342 -0.78 5.29 13.09
CA CYS A 342 0.30 4.47 12.55
C CYS A 342 1.01 3.64 13.63
N GLU A 343 0.59 3.72 14.90
CA GLU A 343 1.27 3.11 16.03
C GLU A 343 0.25 2.29 16.84
N ARG A 344 0.04 1.05 16.41
CA ARG A 344 -0.99 0.17 16.97
C ARG A 344 -0.44 -0.93 17.83
N ARG A 345 0.70 -1.47 17.44
CA ARG A 345 1.36 -2.60 18.09
C ARG A 345 2.86 -2.37 18.18
N TRP A 346 3.51 -3.10 19.05
CA TRP A 346 4.95 -3.13 19.15
C TRP A 346 5.44 -4.58 19.23
N ARG A 347 6.65 -4.81 18.78
CA ARG A 347 7.31 -6.11 18.91
C ARG A 347 8.82 -5.92 18.97
N VAL A 348 9.51 -6.94 19.52
CA VAL A 348 10.98 -7.02 19.46
C VAL A 348 11.34 -8.09 18.42
N VAL A 349 12.15 -7.73 17.46
CA VAL A 349 12.69 -8.64 16.44
C VAL A 349 14.21 -8.73 16.61
N ARG A 350 14.83 -9.81 16.12
CA ARG A 350 16.29 -9.92 16.09
C ARG A 350 16.82 -9.67 14.68
N GLU A 351 17.74 -8.73 14.56
CA GLU A 351 18.43 -8.42 13.32
C GLU A 351 19.93 -8.55 13.55
N GLY A 352 20.58 -9.48 12.84
CA GLY A 352 22.01 -9.78 13.07
C GLY A 352 22.34 -10.18 14.52
N GLY A 353 21.41 -10.86 15.21
CA GLY A 353 21.55 -11.24 16.62
C GLY A 353 21.18 -10.16 17.64
N SER A 354 21.07 -8.91 17.23
CA SER A 354 20.74 -7.79 18.13
C SER A 354 19.25 -7.50 18.18
N PRO A 355 18.68 -7.18 19.36
CA PRO A 355 17.27 -6.85 19.49
C PRO A 355 16.94 -5.51 18.83
N ARG A 356 15.82 -5.46 18.11
CA ARG A 356 15.22 -4.27 17.53
C ARG A 356 13.80 -4.13 18.04
N LEU A 357 13.43 -2.95 18.52
CA LEU A 357 12.05 -2.62 18.83
C LEU A 357 11.39 -2.07 17.57
N GLU A 358 10.32 -2.71 17.15
CA GLU A 358 9.47 -2.22 16.06
C GLU A 358 8.14 -1.73 16.62
N ILE A 359 7.75 -0.52 16.23
CA ILE A 359 6.37 -0.05 16.37
C ILE A 359 5.70 -0.26 15.01
N VAL A 360 4.50 -0.85 15.03
CA VAL A 360 3.80 -1.33 13.85
C VAL A 360 2.43 -0.67 13.78
N GLY A 361 2.11 -0.11 12.65
CA GLY A 361 0.77 0.37 12.30
C GLY A 361 -0.07 -0.75 11.70
N ASP A 362 -1.10 -0.35 10.97
CA ASP A 362 -2.00 -1.28 10.28
C ASP A 362 -1.34 -1.90 9.04
N GLY A 363 -0.51 -2.93 9.25
CA GLY A 363 0.12 -3.70 8.19
C GLY A 363 1.52 -3.23 7.76
N PHE A 364 2.14 -2.28 8.46
CA PHE A 364 3.49 -1.80 8.15
C PHE A 364 4.28 -1.46 9.41
N VAL A 365 5.61 -1.54 9.32
CA VAL A 365 6.51 -1.11 10.40
C VAL A 365 6.62 0.41 10.36
N THR A 366 6.11 1.07 11.38
CA THR A 366 6.14 2.53 11.52
C THR A 366 7.52 3.04 11.87
N CYS A 367 8.17 2.42 12.86
CA CYS A 367 9.55 2.71 13.16
C CYS A 367 10.29 1.46 13.67
N ARG A 368 11.61 1.47 13.46
CA ARG A 368 12.52 0.41 13.94
C ARG A 368 13.66 1.04 14.69
N LEU A 369 13.85 0.57 15.92
CA LEU A 369 14.76 1.18 16.87
C LEU A 369 15.76 0.14 17.41
N ALA A 370 17.01 0.55 17.54
CA ALA A 370 18.06 -0.20 18.23
C ALA A 370 18.21 0.28 19.67
N ARG A 371 18.48 -0.63 20.58
CA ARG A 371 18.85 -0.25 21.95
C ARG A 371 20.32 0.18 22.00
N HIS A 372 20.57 1.32 22.59
CA HIS A 372 21.92 1.84 22.83
C HIS A 372 22.38 1.58 24.27
N GLY A 373 23.68 1.73 24.52
CA GLY A 373 24.29 1.47 25.84
C GLY A 373 23.78 2.36 26.98
N ASP A 374 23.20 3.52 26.64
CA ASP A 374 22.53 4.43 27.58
C ASP A 374 21.07 4.00 27.90
N GLY A 375 20.64 2.86 27.41
CA GLY A 375 19.28 2.35 27.62
C GLY A 375 18.21 2.98 26.73
N VAL A 376 18.55 3.96 25.90
CA VAL A 376 17.64 4.63 24.96
C VAL A 376 17.50 3.81 23.68
N TRP A 377 16.29 3.71 23.18
CA TRP A 377 16.02 3.12 21.87
C TRP A 377 16.06 4.21 20.82
N ARG A 378 16.92 4.09 19.82
CA ARG A 378 17.06 5.04 18.72
C ARG A 378 16.93 4.38 17.38
N GLY A 379 16.30 5.08 16.44
CA GLY A 379 16.13 4.60 15.08
C GLY A 379 15.46 5.62 14.19
N ARG A 380 14.62 5.14 13.30
CA ARG A 380 13.95 6.01 12.34
C ARG A 380 12.47 5.65 12.18
N TRP A 381 11.67 6.67 11.96
CA TRP A 381 10.34 6.55 11.37
C TRP A 381 10.50 6.03 9.95
N LEU A 382 9.78 4.99 9.56
CA LEU A 382 9.92 4.32 8.26
C LEU A 382 8.76 4.63 7.32
N HIS A 383 7.71 5.28 7.83
CA HIS A 383 6.49 5.58 7.10
C HIS A 383 6.46 7.07 6.75
N PHE A 384 6.35 7.41 5.47
CA PHE A 384 6.32 8.74 4.85
C PHE A 384 7.61 9.57 5.00
N GLU A 385 8.12 9.76 6.20
CA GLU A 385 9.31 10.57 6.46
C GLU A 385 10.30 9.80 7.33
N ARG A 386 11.56 9.87 7.01
CA ARG A 386 12.62 9.14 7.77
C ARG A 386 13.14 9.96 8.93
N MET A 387 12.24 10.46 9.73
CA MET A 387 12.60 11.21 10.94
C MET A 387 13.34 10.31 11.94
N PRO A 388 14.39 10.82 12.60
CA PRO A 388 14.93 10.14 13.76
C PRO A 388 13.87 10.00 14.84
N VAL A 389 13.86 8.84 15.49
CA VAL A 389 12.93 8.51 16.58
C VAL A 389 13.74 8.05 17.78
N GLU A 390 13.39 8.56 18.95
CA GLU A 390 13.96 8.13 20.23
C GLU A 390 12.84 7.72 21.18
N LEU A 391 13.05 6.60 21.91
CA LEU A 391 12.26 6.22 23.06
C LEU A 391 13.16 6.11 24.30
N THR A 392 12.85 6.92 25.29
CA THR A 392 13.49 6.88 26.61
C THR A 392 12.48 6.37 27.63
N ALA A 393 12.83 5.35 28.40
CA ALA A 393 11.94 4.83 29.44
C ALA A 393 11.67 5.92 30.49
N LEU A 394 10.41 6.08 30.85
CA LEU A 394 10.01 6.90 31.99
C LEU A 394 9.97 6.03 33.25
N SER A 395 10.20 6.61 34.42
CA SER A 395 10.04 5.94 35.72
C SER A 395 8.59 5.44 35.87
N ALA A 396 8.36 4.42 36.69
CA ALA A 396 7.07 3.74 36.84
C ALA A 396 5.89 4.66 37.22
N ASP A 397 6.19 5.84 37.72
CA ASP A 397 5.22 6.88 38.04
C ASP A 397 5.10 7.88 36.89
N GLY A 398 4.65 7.41 35.73
CA GLY A 398 4.35 8.25 34.55
C GLY A 398 3.44 9.45 34.82
N ASP A 399 2.95 9.59 36.02
CA ASP A 399 2.02 10.63 36.48
C ASP A 399 2.61 12.06 36.51
N ALA A 400 3.92 12.22 36.55
CA ALA A 400 4.53 13.55 36.54
C ALA A 400 4.30 14.34 35.22
N TRP A 401 4.01 13.65 34.12
CA TRP A 401 3.69 14.27 32.84
C TRP A 401 2.18 14.44 32.60
N ILE A 402 1.35 13.63 33.26
CA ILE A 402 -0.12 13.69 33.16
C ILE A 402 -0.70 14.79 34.06
N GLY A 403 0.06 15.22 35.09
CA GLY A 403 -0.37 16.24 36.08
C GLY A 403 -0.14 17.69 35.69
N ALA A 404 0.62 18.00 34.65
CA ALA A 404 0.72 19.35 34.11
C ALA A 404 -0.39 19.55 33.05
N GLY A 405 -1.58 19.93 33.55
CA GLY A 405 -2.83 20.09 32.81
C GLY A 405 -2.65 20.82 31.47
N GLY A 406 -2.56 20.07 30.42
CA GLY A 406 -2.71 20.50 29.06
C GLY A 406 -3.43 19.40 28.31
N GLU A 407 -4.59 19.69 27.74
CA GLU A 407 -5.14 18.89 26.63
C GLU A 407 -4.01 18.58 25.67
N PRO A 408 -3.90 17.35 25.13
CA PRO A 408 -2.92 17.04 24.11
C PRO A 408 -3.06 18.11 23.02
N PRO A 409 -1.96 18.74 22.58
CA PRO A 409 -2.05 19.70 21.49
C PRO A 409 -2.78 18.98 20.36
N SER A 410 -3.92 19.53 19.95
CA SER A 410 -4.65 19.11 18.78
C SER A 410 -3.60 18.95 17.66
N ALA A 411 -3.56 17.79 17.03
CA ALA A 411 -2.61 17.50 15.95
C ALA A 411 -2.49 18.76 15.10
N PRO A 412 -1.26 19.26 14.81
CA PRO A 412 -1.10 20.45 14.03
C PRO A 412 -1.89 20.24 12.76
N SER A 413 -2.92 21.04 12.57
CA SER A 413 -3.69 21.09 11.34
C SER A 413 -2.65 21.21 10.24
N THR A 414 -2.60 20.27 9.35
CA THR A 414 -1.75 20.27 8.17
C THR A 414 -2.04 21.54 7.37
N GLY A 415 -1.41 22.64 7.76
CA GLY A 415 -1.54 23.97 7.19
C GLY A 415 -0.91 24.10 5.80
N LEU A 416 -0.71 23.02 5.08
CA LEU A 416 -0.07 23.00 3.75
C LEU A 416 -1.00 22.64 2.59
N ILE A 417 -2.30 22.43 2.83
CA ILE A 417 -3.27 22.17 1.74
C ILE A 417 -4.33 23.30 1.58
N ARG A 418 -4.19 24.44 2.26
CA ARG A 418 -5.16 25.54 2.14
C ARG A 418 -4.81 26.63 1.12
N ARG A 419 -3.99 26.36 0.10
CA ARG A 419 -3.71 27.38 -0.94
C ARG A 419 -3.83 26.91 -2.38
N ALA A 420 -4.81 26.08 -2.69
CA ALA A 420 -5.24 25.94 -4.08
C ALA A 420 -6.66 25.39 -4.09
N ILE A 421 -7.61 26.22 -4.26
CA ILE A 421 -8.94 26.07 -4.86
C ILE A 421 -9.91 27.04 -4.17
N LEU A 422 -9.89 28.31 -4.62
CA LEU A 422 -11.09 29.13 -4.70
C LEU A 422 -10.96 30.00 -5.97
N PRO A 423 -11.83 29.86 -6.96
CA PRO A 423 -11.89 30.80 -8.05
C PRO A 423 -12.45 32.14 -7.53
N ARG A 424 -11.74 33.21 -7.82
CA ARG A 424 -12.26 34.59 -7.63
C ARG A 424 -13.55 34.72 -8.40
N ARG A 425 -14.63 35.04 -7.71
CA ARG A 425 -15.86 35.56 -8.33
C ARG A 425 -15.51 36.83 -9.11
N ALA A 426 -15.72 36.78 -10.41
CA ALA A 426 -15.76 38.00 -11.24
C ALA A 426 -17.01 38.76 -10.87
N THR A 427 -16.84 39.97 -10.32
CA THR A 427 -17.89 40.95 -10.19
C THR A 427 -18.19 41.49 -11.59
N MET A 428 -19.34 41.15 -12.14
CA MET A 428 -19.93 41.85 -13.29
C MET A 428 -20.38 43.23 -12.81
N GLY A 429 -19.63 44.28 -13.19
CA GLY A 429 -20.09 45.67 -13.17
C GLY A 429 -21.11 45.89 -14.26
N ARG A 430 -22.27 46.41 -13.88
CA ARG A 430 -23.26 46.98 -14.80
C ARG A 430 -22.68 48.23 -15.47
N ARG A 431 -22.68 48.22 -16.79
CA ARG A 431 -23.22 49.28 -17.67
C ARG A 431 -23.44 48.70 -19.07
#